data_7b65112e5ea8dadf86b2b4776043eba0
#
_entry.id   7b65112e5ea8dadf86b2b4776043eba0
#
_cell.length_a   1.000
_cell.length_b   1.000
_cell.length_c   1.000
_cell.angle_alpha   90.00
_cell.angle_beta   90.00
_cell.angle_gamma   90.00
#
_symmetry.space_group_name_H-M   'P 1'
#
loop_
_entity.id
_entity.type
_entity.pdbx_description
1 polymer ?
#
loop_
_entity_poly.entity_id
_entity_poly.type
_entity_poly.pdbx_seq_one_letter_code
_entity_poly.pdbx_strand_id
1 'polypeptide(L)'
;MANENALYRFAGKRIEYICQSEVARGDVIVVGSVVGVAEVPGTTGQKISLTTSGVFEMVTDGAGIGQGAAVYLKNGKVTKTTGEGAVALGKAYSAAAAATGATVLVKIN
;
A
#
# COMPACT_ATOMS: atom_id res chain seq x y z
N MET A 1 31.64 14.88 9.40
CA MET A 1 30.67 14.84 10.49
C MET A 1 30.13 13.43 10.66
N ALA A 2 30.06 12.98 11.88
CA ALA A 2 29.52 11.65 12.15
C ALA A 2 28.01 11.66 12.07
N ASN A 3 27.45 10.66 11.47
CA ASN A 3 26.01 10.46 11.44
C ASN A 3 25.58 9.73 12.70
N GLU A 4 24.29 9.86 13.02
CA GLU A 4 23.72 9.06 14.07
C GLU A 4 23.81 7.58 13.69
N ASN A 5 24.13 6.75 14.65
CA ASN A 5 24.21 5.32 14.41
C ASN A 5 22.80 4.74 14.40
N ALA A 6 22.47 4.00 13.37
CA ALA A 6 21.22 3.27 13.28
C ALA A 6 21.46 1.86 13.78
N LEU A 7 20.57 1.39 14.62
CA LEU A 7 20.60 0.02 15.13
C LEU A 7 19.54 -0.80 14.44
N TYR A 8 19.95 -1.90 13.82
CA TYR A 8 19.01 -2.81 13.18
C TYR A 8 18.12 -3.44 14.26
N ARG A 9 16.81 -3.38 14.07
CA ARG A 9 15.86 -3.96 15.03
C ARG A 9 15.16 -5.18 14.45
N PHE A 10 14.61 -5.04 13.24
CA PHE A 10 13.89 -6.12 12.57
C PHE A 10 13.65 -5.72 11.12
N ALA A 11 13.12 -6.66 10.32
CA ALA A 11 13.00 -6.46 8.87
C ALA A 11 12.04 -5.35 8.47
N GLY A 12 11.11 -4.95 9.34
CA GLY A 12 10.19 -3.86 9.02
C GLY A 12 9.18 -4.19 7.93
N LYS A 13 8.83 -5.45 7.78
CA LYS A 13 7.87 -5.89 6.77
C LYS A 13 6.43 -5.73 7.22
N ARG A 14 6.22 -5.37 8.48
CA ARG A 14 4.91 -5.17 9.08
C ARG A 14 4.96 -4.01 10.05
N ILE A 15 3.80 -3.36 10.22
CA ILE A 15 3.64 -2.35 11.27
C ILE A 15 2.40 -2.70 12.07
N GLU A 16 2.38 -2.26 13.33
CA GLU A 16 1.21 -2.41 14.17
C GLU A 16 0.22 -1.28 13.89
N TYR A 17 -1.05 -1.61 13.95
CA TYR A 17 -2.12 -0.66 13.67
C TYR A 17 -3.29 -0.90 14.62
N ILE A 18 -3.79 0.19 15.22
CA ILE A 18 -5.00 0.13 16.03
C ILE A 18 -6.16 0.48 15.12
N CYS A 19 -7.08 -0.44 14.94
CA CYS A 19 -8.21 -0.25 14.04
C CYS A 19 -9.06 0.91 14.51
N GLN A 20 -9.29 1.88 13.63
CA GLN A 20 -10.16 3.03 13.89
C GLN A 20 -11.59 2.76 13.44
N SER A 21 -11.76 1.72 12.66
CA SER A 21 -13.05 1.23 12.20
C SER A 21 -12.90 -0.26 11.91
N GLU A 22 -13.96 -0.90 11.51
CA GLU A 22 -13.91 -2.31 11.15
C GLU A 22 -13.01 -2.50 9.93
N VAL A 23 -12.12 -3.47 10.00
CA VAL A 23 -11.15 -3.78 8.94
C VAL A 23 -11.39 -5.20 8.46
N ALA A 24 -11.50 -5.37 7.16
CA ALA A 24 -11.61 -6.69 6.54
C ALA A 24 -10.26 -7.15 6.03
N ARG A 25 -10.08 -8.44 5.91
CA ARG A 25 -8.88 -9.02 5.33
C ARG A 25 -8.72 -8.51 3.89
N GLY A 26 -7.54 -8.04 3.56
CA GLY A 26 -7.24 -7.50 2.25
C GLY A 26 -7.41 -5.99 2.14
N ASP A 27 -7.91 -5.34 3.17
CA ASP A 27 -8.05 -3.89 3.15
C ASP A 27 -6.68 -3.22 3.07
N VAL A 28 -6.60 -2.18 2.25
CA VAL A 28 -5.41 -1.36 2.11
C VAL A 28 -5.57 -0.15 3.03
N ILE A 29 -4.66 0.00 3.96
CA ILE A 29 -4.77 1.01 5.02
C ILE A 29 -3.58 1.95 4.95
N VAL A 30 -3.86 3.25 5.07
CA VAL A 30 -2.82 4.28 5.08
C VAL A 30 -2.61 4.75 6.51
N VAL A 31 -1.38 4.65 6.99
CA VAL A 31 -0.97 5.14 8.30
C VAL A 31 0.09 6.21 8.06
N GLY A 32 -0.32 7.48 8.15
CA GLY A 32 0.56 8.58 7.76
C GLY A 32 0.90 8.49 6.27
N SER A 33 2.15 8.25 5.95
CA SER A 33 2.60 8.04 4.57
C SER A 33 2.88 6.58 4.26
N VAL A 34 2.60 5.69 5.20
CA VAL A 34 2.86 4.25 5.04
C VAL A 34 1.60 3.56 4.60
N VAL A 35 1.70 2.75 3.56
CA VAL A 35 0.58 1.94 3.08
C VAL A 35 0.83 0.51 3.52
N GLY A 36 -0.17 -0.10 4.13
CA GLY A 36 -0.11 -1.49 4.54
C GLY A 36 -1.36 -2.24 4.15
N VAL A 37 -1.27 -3.55 4.13
CA VAL A 37 -2.39 -4.44 3.78
C VAL A 37 -2.73 -5.28 5.00
N ALA A 38 -4.01 -5.28 5.36
CA ALA A 38 -4.49 -6.09 6.47
C ALA A 38 -4.60 -7.54 6.01
N GLU A 39 -3.89 -8.44 6.68
CA GLU A 39 -3.98 -9.87 6.37
C GLU A 39 -4.92 -10.60 7.31
N VAL A 40 -5.41 -9.90 8.33
CA VAL A 40 -6.42 -10.41 9.25
C VAL A 40 -7.49 -9.36 9.45
N PRO A 41 -8.74 -9.74 9.74
CA PRO A 41 -9.76 -8.76 10.05
C PRO A 41 -9.55 -8.18 11.46
N GLY A 42 -10.14 -7.03 11.71
CA GLY A 42 -10.10 -6.40 13.02
C GLY A 42 -11.31 -5.53 13.26
N THR A 43 -11.67 -5.35 14.53
CA THR A 43 -12.73 -4.45 14.92
C THR A 43 -12.16 -3.19 15.55
N THR A 44 -12.97 -2.15 15.64
CA THR A 44 -12.54 -0.87 16.21
C THR A 44 -11.84 -1.08 17.55
N GLY A 45 -10.64 -0.51 17.69
CA GLY A 45 -9.84 -0.59 18.90
C GLY A 45 -8.92 -1.81 18.98
N GLN A 46 -9.08 -2.76 18.09
CA GLN A 46 -8.23 -3.94 18.07
C GLN A 46 -6.89 -3.63 17.40
N LYS A 47 -5.81 -4.17 17.95
CA LYS A 47 -4.48 -4.03 17.36
C LYS A 47 -4.25 -5.18 16.39
N ILE A 48 -3.89 -4.83 15.15
CA ILE A 48 -3.54 -5.81 14.13
C ILE A 48 -2.21 -5.43 13.49
N SER A 49 -1.62 -6.35 12.75
CA SER A 49 -0.42 -6.08 11.96
C SER A 49 -0.81 -5.85 10.52
N LEU A 50 -0.19 -4.84 9.90
CA LEU A 50 -0.32 -4.57 8.48
C LEU A 50 0.96 -4.98 7.79
N THR A 51 0.84 -5.66 6.65
CA THR A 51 2.00 -6.02 5.83
C THR A 51 2.36 -4.83 4.96
N THR A 52 3.60 -4.39 5.03
CA THR A 52 4.08 -3.18 4.34
C THR A 52 5.04 -3.47 3.21
N SER A 53 5.24 -4.73 2.85
CA SER A 53 6.07 -5.11 1.71
C SER A 53 5.50 -6.32 1.02
N GLY A 54 5.90 -6.54 -0.22
CA GLY A 54 5.43 -7.67 -1.02
C GLY A 54 4.70 -7.21 -2.27
N VAL A 55 4.13 -8.16 -2.99
CA VAL A 55 3.38 -7.90 -4.22
C VAL A 55 1.92 -8.24 -3.98
N PHE A 56 1.03 -7.29 -4.28
CA PHE A 56 -0.40 -7.45 -4.08
C PHE A 56 -1.16 -7.06 -5.33
N GLU A 57 -2.25 -7.75 -5.60
CA GLU A 57 -3.13 -7.40 -6.70
C GLU A 57 -4.14 -6.35 -6.22
N MET A 58 -4.22 -5.24 -6.94
CA MET A 58 -5.08 -4.13 -6.57
C MET A 58 -5.80 -3.58 -7.79
N VAL A 59 -6.97 -2.99 -7.57
CA VAL A 59 -7.78 -2.39 -8.63
C VAL A 59 -7.22 -1.02 -8.98
N THR A 60 -7.14 -0.73 -10.29
CA THR A 60 -6.67 0.55 -10.80
C THR A 60 -7.83 1.53 -10.96
N ASP A 61 -7.49 2.79 -11.23
CA ASP A 61 -8.48 3.83 -11.55
C ASP A 61 -8.95 3.78 -13.01
N GLY A 62 -8.55 2.76 -13.76
CA GLY A 62 -8.93 2.61 -15.16
C GLY A 62 -7.93 3.16 -16.13
N ALA A 63 -6.92 3.90 -15.71
CA ALA A 63 -5.85 4.36 -16.59
C ALA A 63 -4.81 3.26 -16.75
N GLY A 64 -4.25 3.12 -17.94
CA GLY A 64 -3.21 2.12 -18.18
C GLY A 64 -1.96 2.41 -17.35
N ILE A 65 -1.31 1.36 -16.90
CA ILE A 65 -0.10 1.46 -16.08
C ILE A 65 0.97 0.57 -16.70
N GLY A 66 2.15 1.12 -16.90
CA GLY A 66 3.28 0.35 -17.42
C GLY A 66 4.03 -0.37 -16.31
N GLN A 67 4.62 -1.50 -16.63
CA GLN A 67 5.46 -2.23 -15.69
C GLN A 67 6.61 -1.34 -15.21
N GLY A 68 6.86 -1.35 -13.91
CA GLY A 68 7.91 -0.56 -13.30
C GLY A 68 7.53 0.88 -12.99
N ALA A 69 6.35 1.34 -13.38
CA ALA A 69 5.92 2.71 -13.12
C ALA A 69 5.66 2.93 -11.64
N ALA A 70 5.98 4.13 -11.16
CA ALA A 70 5.61 4.52 -9.81
C ALA A 70 4.09 4.64 -9.72
N VAL A 71 3.50 4.09 -8.69
CA VAL A 71 2.06 4.12 -8.50
C VAL A 71 1.71 4.65 -7.12
N TYR A 72 0.49 5.16 -7.02
CA TYR A 72 -0.02 5.84 -5.84
C TYR A 72 -1.40 5.29 -5.51
N LEU A 73 -1.78 5.43 -4.25
CA LEU A 73 -3.13 5.07 -3.80
C LEU A 73 -3.94 6.35 -3.67
N LYS A 74 -5.09 6.39 -4.32
CA LYS A 74 -6.02 7.51 -4.24
C LYS A 74 -7.44 6.98 -4.29
N ASN A 75 -8.25 7.37 -3.31
CA ASN A 75 -9.64 6.92 -3.20
C ASN A 75 -9.77 5.39 -3.25
N GLY A 76 -8.81 4.69 -2.65
CA GLY A 76 -8.84 3.23 -2.58
C GLY A 76 -8.42 2.52 -3.86
N LYS A 77 -7.96 3.25 -4.87
CA LYS A 77 -7.55 2.66 -6.15
C LYS A 77 -6.12 3.05 -6.49
N VAL A 78 -5.47 2.21 -7.31
CA VAL A 78 -4.12 2.47 -7.77
C VAL A 78 -4.16 3.43 -8.94
N THR A 79 -3.34 4.46 -8.89
CA THR A 79 -3.22 5.45 -9.95
C THR A 79 -1.75 5.71 -10.27
N LYS A 80 -1.47 6.06 -11.51
CA LYS A 80 -0.12 6.49 -11.91
C LYS A 80 0.07 8.00 -11.75
N THR A 81 -0.98 8.71 -11.40
CA THR A 81 -0.97 10.17 -11.29
C THR A 81 -0.81 10.58 -9.85
N THR A 82 0.21 11.41 -9.57
CA THR A 82 0.37 12.01 -8.26
C THR A 82 -0.49 13.25 -8.15
N GLY A 83 -0.77 13.68 -6.93
CA GLY A 83 -1.56 14.87 -6.69
C GLY A 83 -2.16 14.84 -5.30
N GLU A 84 -3.09 15.77 -5.05
CA GLU A 84 -3.75 15.87 -3.77
C GLU A 84 -4.52 14.60 -3.44
N GLY A 85 -4.30 14.07 -2.26
CA GLY A 85 -4.94 12.85 -1.81
C GLY A 85 -4.27 11.57 -2.27
N ALA A 86 -3.22 11.66 -3.10
CA ALA A 86 -2.48 10.47 -3.54
C ALA A 86 -1.36 10.17 -2.56
N VAL A 87 -1.24 8.90 -2.17
CA VAL A 87 -0.19 8.44 -1.26
C VAL A 87 0.72 7.48 -2.02
N ALA A 88 2.01 7.66 -1.89
CA ALA A 88 2.99 6.80 -2.56
C ALA A 88 2.75 5.35 -2.15
N LEU A 89 2.56 4.46 -3.11
CA LEU A 89 2.23 3.06 -2.88
C LEU A 89 3.43 2.15 -3.17
N GLY A 90 4.06 2.33 -4.30
CA GLY A 90 5.19 1.51 -4.71
C GLY A 90 5.36 1.54 -6.21
N LYS A 91 5.69 0.40 -6.78
CA LYS A 91 5.92 0.26 -8.22
C LYS A 91 4.99 -0.79 -8.80
N ALA A 92 4.60 -0.62 -10.03
CA ALA A 92 3.82 -1.63 -10.74
C ALA A 92 4.72 -2.83 -11.03
N TYR A 93 4.38 -3.97 -10.46
CA TYR A 93 5.12 -5.20 -10.72
C TYR A 93 4.80 -5.74 -12.12
N SER A 94 3.58 -5.49 -12.57
CA SER A 94 3.14 -5.86 -13.92
C SER A 94 2.43 -4.68 -14.57
N ALA A 95 2.22 -4.74 -15.88
CA ALA A 95 1.44 -3.73 -16.59
C ALA A 95 -0.05 -3.96 -16.31
N ALA A 96 -0.84 -2.89 -16.42
CA ALA A 96 -2.29 -2.96 -16.32
C ALA A 96 -2.92 -2.32 -17.55
N ALA A 97 -4.01 -2.91 -18.02
CA ALA A 97 -4.76 -2.39 -19.15
C ALA A 97 -5.49 -1.10 -18.78
N ALA A 98 -5.74 -0.26 -19.78
CA ALA A 98 -6.55 0.94 -19.61
C ALA A 98 -8.02 0.52 -19.70
N ALA A 99 -8.60 0.09 -18.58
CA ALA A 99 -9.98 -0.37 -18.54
C ALA A 99 -10.53 -0.23 -17.13
N THR A 100 -11.81 0.07 -17.03
CA THR A 100 -12.51 0.13 -15.75
C THR A 100 -12.48 -1.25 -15.09
N GLY A 101 -12.10 -1.29 -13.83
CA GLY A 101 -12.02 -2.54 -13.06
C GLY A 101 -10.77 -3.36 -13.32
N ALA A 102 -9.82 -2.85 -14.11
CA ALA A 102 -8.55 -3.53 -14.32
C ALA A 102 -7.77 -3.64 -13.00
N THR A 103 -7.00 -4.71 -12.89
CA THR A 103 -6.14 -4.91 -11.73
C THR A 103 -4.67 -4.84 -12.14
N VAL A 104 -3.83 -4.58 -11.16
CA VAL A 104 -2.38 -4.49 -11.35
C VAL A 104 -1.70 -5.15 -10.16
N LEU A 105 -0.58 -5.81 -10.41
CA LEU A 105 0.27 -6.31 -9.34
C LEU A 105 1.18 -5.16 -8.91
N VAL A 106 1.14 -4.82 -7.62
CA VAL A 106 1.91 -3.71 -7.07
C VAL A 106 2.92 -4.23 -6.07
N LYS A 107 4.16 -3.85 -6.25
CA LYS A 107 5.20 -4.10 -5.26
C LYS A 107 5.23 -2.92 -4.31
N ILE A 108 4.74 -3.12 -3.10
CA ILE A 108 4.74 -2.10 -2.05
C ILE A 108 6.04 -2.23 -1.26
N ASN A 109 7.05 -1.57 -1.69
CA ASN A 109 8.37 -1.70 -1.09
C ASN A 109 9.03 -3.03 -1.39
#